data_af2acd7bb82948831a697f9406c5386b
#
_entry.id   af2acd7bb82948831a697f9406c5386b
#
_cell.length_a   1.000
_cell.length_b   1.000
_cell.length_c   1.000
_cell.angle_alpha   90.00
_cell.angle_beta   90.00
_cell.angle_gamma   90.00
#
_symmetry.space_group_name_H-M   'P 1'
#
loop_
_entity.id
_entity.type
_entity.pdbx_description
1 polymer ?
#
loop_
_entity_poly.entity_id
_entity_poly.type
_entity_poly.pdbx_seq_one_letter_code
_entity_poly.pdbx_strand_id
1 'polypeptide(L)'
;MKESTNRTLITNPKNIICIGLNYADHIEETSLATHDFPEIFMKTSNALASHQDIVPIKDENLHYDYEGELVIVIGKAGKNISREQARDHILGYTIGNDVSARALQFRGSQWILGKSLDNFAPIGPTIVSPDDFDFDNATITTTVNGEIRQQAKLQQMMFKPDAIIEFVSQYITLQEGDIIFTGTPSGVVLGKNEKRYGWLKSGDTVSISISGIGTLVNQFK
;
A
#
# COMPACT_ATOMS: atom_id res chain seq x y z
N MET A 1 -6.06 -4.89 -29.87
CA MET A 1 -6.37 -4.97 -28.44
C MET A 1 -5.63 -6.19 -27.91
N LYS A 2 -4.50 -5.99 -27.22
CA LYS A 2 -3.81 -7.09 -26.52
C LYS A 2 -4.69 -7.44 -25.33
N GLU A 3 -5.07 -8.71 -25.20
CA GLU A 3 -5.73 -9.24 -24.02
C GLU A 3 -4.84 -8.92 -22.80
N SER A 4 -5.35 -8.11 -21.88
CA SER A 4 -4.73 -7.98 -20.56
C SER A 4 -4.80 -9.38 -19.94
N THR A 5 -3.65 -10.01 -19.81
CA THR A 5 -3.55 -11.26 -19.07
C THR A 5 -4.01 -10.97 -17.65
N ASN A 6 -5.25 -11.35 -17.30
CA ASN A 6 -5.75 -11.42 -15.93
C ASN A 6 -4.88 -12.43 -15.17
N ARG A 7 -3.73 -11.96 -14.68
CA ARG A 7 -2.89 -12.78 -13.82
C ARG A 7 -3.65 -12.94 -12.51
N THR A 8 -3.84 -14.19 -12.11
CA THR A 8 -4.41 -14.52 -10.80
C THR A 8 -3.63 -13.76 -9.74
N LEU A 9 -4.34 -13.01 -8.88
CA LEU A 9 -3.76 -12.31 -7.76
C LEU A 9 -2.94 -13.27 -6.90
N ILE A 10 -1.84 -12.76 -6.35
CA ILE A 10 -1.00 -13.53 -5.45
C ILE A 10 -1.81 -13.84 -4.20
N THR A 11 -2.08 -15.12 -4.00
CA THR A 11 -2.93 -15.59 -2.91
C THR A 11 -2.14 -15.94 -1.65
N ASN A 12 -0.81 -15.97 -1.73
CA ASN A 12 0.04 -16.35 -0.58
C ASN A 12 1.47 -15.78 -0.71
N PRO A 13 1.66 -14.45 -0.56
CA PRO A 13 3.00 -13.88 -0.53
C PRO A 13 3.75 -14.40 0.71
N LYS A 14 5.05 -14.67 0.57
CA LYS A 14 5.90 -15.05 1.71
C LYS A 14 6.16 -13.85 2.62
N ASN A 15 6.34 -12.68 2.00
CA ASN A 15 6.54 -11.43 2.71
C ASN A 15 5.58 -10.36 2.21
N ILE A 16 4.98 -9.62 3.13
CA ILE A 16 4.24 -8.39 2.88
C ILE A 16 5.08 -7.27 3.49
N ILE A 17 5.89 -6.64 2.67
CA ILE A 17 6.80 -5.57 3.05
C ILE A 17 6.08 -4.25 2.81
N CYS A 18 6.26 -3.29 3.71
CA CYS A 18 5.64 -1.96 3.60
C CYS A 18 6.69 -0.88 3.80
N ILE A 19 6.55 0.20 3.02
CA ILE A 19 7.38 1.40 3.11
C ILE A 19 6.56 2.51 3.74
N GLY A 20 6.97 2.96 4.91
CA GLY A 20 6.39 4.13 5.56
C GLY A 20 6.97 5.43 5.04
N LEU A 21 6.20 6.54 5.19
CA LEU A 21 6.67 7.91 5.02
C LEU A 21 7.31 8.20 3.66
N ASN A 22 6.72 7.74 2.57
CA ASN A 22 7.27 7.85 1.22
C ASN A 22 6.71 9.02 0.39
N TYR A 23 5.92 9.92 1.00
CA TYR A 23 5.44 11.15 0.38
C TYR A 23 5.64 12.32 1.33
N ALA A 24 6.25 13.41 0.84
CA ALA A 24 6.60 14.57 1.66
C ALA A 24 5.38 15.24 2.30
N ASP A 25 4.27 15.34 1.57
CA ASP A 25 3.02 15.92 2.05
C ASP A 25 2.35 15.07 3.16
N HIS A 26 2.47 13.75 3.10
CA HIS A 26 2.02 12.85 4.15
C HIS A 26 2.84 13.00 5.44
N ILE A 27 4.14 13.22 5.31
CA ILE A 27 5.03 13.47 6.43
C ILE A 27 4.64 14.76 7.17
N GLU A 28 4.41 15.86 6.42
CA GLU A 28 3.94 17.12 6.99
C GLU A 28 2.58 17.00 7.68
N GLU A 29 1.69 16.15 7.15
CA GLU A 29 0.36 15.90 7.71
C GLU A 29 0.44 15.20 9.05
N THR A 30 1.24 14.16 9.15
CA THR A 30 1.33 13.28 10.34
C THR A 30 2.35 13.74 11.37
N SER A 31 3.25 14.66 11.00
CA SER A 31 4.36 15.14 11.84
C SER A 31 5.27 14.02 12.37
N LEU A 32 5.39 12.91 11.64
CA LEU A 32 6.30 11.82 11.97
C LEU A 32 7.72 12.16 11.56
N ALA A 33 8.70 11.61 12.28
CA ALA A 33 10.13 11.81 11.96
C ALA A 33 10.48 11.10 10.64
N THR A 34 11.35 11.74 9.84
CA THR A 34 11.81 11.21 8.55
C THR A 34 13.25 10.75 8.62
N HIS A 35 13.61 9.86 7.70
CA HIS A 35 14.96 9.36 7.49
C HIS A 35 15.38 9.53 6.02
N ASP A 36 16.67 9.51 5.76
CA ASP A 36 17.23 9.54 4.39
C ASP A 36 17.12 8.17 3.69
N PHE A 37 16.42 7.23 4.29
CA PHE A 37 16.20 5.87 3.80
C PHE A 37 14.74 5.44 4.01
N PRO A 38 14.24 4.47 3.22
CA PRO A 38 12.89 3.96 3.37
C PRO A 38 12.64 3.36 4.75
N GLU A 39 11.62 3.83 5.47
CA GLU A 39 11.16 3.21 6.72
C GLU A 39 10.47 1.89 6.38
N ILE A 40 11.00 0.76 6.88
CA ILE A 40 10.46 -0.56 6.56
C ILE A 40 9.68 -1.12 7.75
N PHE A 41 8.48 -1.61 7.48
CA PHE A 41 7.74 -2.48 8.38
C PHE A 41 7.08 -3.62 7.58
N MET A 42 6.43 -4.53 8.26
CA MET A 42 5.80 -5.69 7.62
C MET A 42 4.37 -5.86 8.10
N LYS A 43 3.58 -6.51 7.26
CA LYS A 43 2.28 -7.09 7.65
C LYS A 43 2.40 -8.61 7.64
N THR A 44 1.60 -9.26 8.47
CA THR A 44 1.52 -10.73 8.52
C THR A 44 0.56 -11.26 7.45
N SER A 45 0.70 -12.53 7.07
CA SER A 45 -0.06 -13.13 5.97
C SER A 45 -1.59 -13.14 6.18
N ASN A 46 -2.07 -13.17 7.45
CA ASN A 46 -3.50 -13.06 7.76
C ASN A 46 -4.11 -11.71 7.40
N ALA A 47 -3.26 -10.67 7.24
CA ALA A 47 -3.72 -9.36 6.81
C ALA A 47 -4.11 -9.31 5.33
N LEU A 48 -3.63 -10.26 4.50
CA LEU A 48 -3.92 -10.26 3.08
C LEU A 48 -5.43 -10.41 2.83
N ALA A 49 -5.94 -9.57 1.93
CA ALA A 49 -7.32 -9.61 1.45
C ALA A 49 -7.36 -9.24 -0.04
N SER A 50 -8.48 -9.55 -0.69
CA SER A 50 -8.71 -9.28 -2.10
C SER A 50 -9.68 -8.12 -2.31
N HIS A 51 -9.78 -7.70 -3.56
CA HIS A 51 -10.86 -6.81 -4.01
C HIS A 51 -12.23 -7.38 -3.61
N GLN A 52 -13.09 -6.54 -3.02
CA GLN A 52 -14.42 -6.86 -2.49
C GLN A 52 -14.47 -7.71 -1.20
N ASP A 53 -13.33 -8.14 -0.66
CA ASP A 53 -13.33 -8.72 0.68
C ASP A 53 -13.73 -7.67 1.72
N ILE A 54 -14.34 -8.16 2.80
CA ILE A 54 -14.75 -7.31 3.93
C ILE A 54 -13.55 -7.10 4.85
N VAL A 55 -13.31 -5.84 5.22
CA VAL A 55 -12.36 -5.48 6.28
C VAL A 55 -13.12 -5.38 7.61
N PRO A 56 -12.80 -6.21 8.62
CA PRO A 56 -13.57 -6.25 9.86
C PRO A 56 -13.33 -5.03 10.74
N ILE A 57 -14.41 -4.40 11.22
CA ILE A 57 -14.41 -3.39 12.29
C ILE A 57 -14.93 -4.06 13.56
N LYS A 58 -14.04 -4.41 14.49
CA LYS A 58 -14.39 -5.11 15.73
C LYS A 58 -14.59 -4.17 16.92
N ASP A 59 -13.84 -3.07 16.94
CA ASP A 59 -13.88 -2.07 18.02
C ASP A 59 -13.50 -0.71 17.44
N GLU A 60 -14.44 0.21 17.35
CA GLU A 60 -14.22 1.55 16.77
C GLU A 60 -13.17 2.37 17.53
N ASN A 61 -12.92 2.06 18.82
CA ASN A 61 -11.85 2.72 19.60
C ASN A 61 -10.44 2.39 19.10
N LEU A 62 -10.29 1.45 18.16
CA LEU A 62 -9.00 1.15 17.54
C LEU A 62 -8.60 2.18 16.47
N HIS A 63 -9.49 3.10 16.08
CA HIS A 63 -9.23 4.20 15.16
C HIS A 63 -8.74 3.69 13.79
N TYR A 64 -9.66 3.12 13.01
CA TYR A 64 -9.36 2.55 11.70
C TYR A 64 -9.15 3.63 10.64
N ASP A 65 -8.08 3.47 9.86
CA ASP A 65 -7.66 4.41 8.82
C ASP A 65 -7.33 3.66 7.52
N TYR A 66 -7.38 4.35 6.42
CA TYR A 66 -7.04 3.88 5.08
C TYR A 66 -5.72 4.48 4.62
N GLU A 67 -5.00 3.74 3.79
CA GLU A 67 -3.79 4.21 3.11
C GLU A 67 -3.76 3.61 1.71
N GLY A 68 -4.18 4.40 0.69
CA GLY A 68 -4.13 3.99 -0.71
C GLY A 68 -2.69 3.97 -1.22
N GLU A 69 -2.27 2.85 -1.82
CA GLU A 69 -0.89 2.63 -2.21
C GLU A 69 -0.74 1.90 -3.55
N LEU A 70 0.34 2.20 -4.26
CA LEU A 70 0.87 1.30 -5.27
C LEU A 70 1.51 0.10 -4.57
N VAL A 71 1.33 -1.09 -5.12
CA VAL A 71 1.97 -2.31 -4.62
C VAL A 71 2.83 -2.92 -5.72
N ILE A 72 4.10 -3.18 -5.42
CA ILE A 72 5.02 -3.91 -6.29
C ILE A 72 4.84 -5.39 -6.02
N VAL A 73 4.73 -6.19 -7.08
CA VAL A 73 4.70 -7.65 -7.00
C VAL A 73 6.02 -8.19 -7.54
N ILE A 74 6.74 -8.96 -6.74
CA ILE A 74 8.03 -9.53 -7.12
C ILE A 74 7.82 -10.76 -8.01
N GLY A 75 8.43 -10.76 -9.19
CA GLY A 75 8.35 -11.86 -10.15
C GLY A 75 9.61 -12.71 -10.22
N LYS A 76 10.74 -12.20 -9.74
CA LYS A 76 12.01 -12.90 -9.73
C LYS A 76 12.74 -12.67 -8.42
N ALA A 77 13.09 -13.74 -7.74
CA ALA A 77 13.84 -13.65 -6.49
C ALA A 77 15.20 -12.98 -6.69
N GLY A 78 15.70 -12.26 -5.66
CA GLY A 78 17.00 -11.60 -5.73
C GLY A 78 17.48 -11.04 -4.41
N LYS A 79 18.79 -10.80 -4.36
CA LYS A 79 19.53 -10.19 -3.26
C LYS A 79 20.52 -9.19 -3.84
N ASN A 80 20.74 -8.04 -3.19
CA ASN A 80 21.63 -6.99 -3.67
C ASN A 80 21.31 -6.55 -5.13
N ILE A 81 20.05 -6.32 -5.42
CA ILE A 81 19.56 -5.92 -6.74
C ILE A 81 19.90 -4.44 -6.94
N SER A 82 20.58 -4.09 -8.04
CA SER A 82 20.82 -2.67 -8.36
C SER A 82 19.57 -2.00 -8.92
N ARG A 83 19.53 -0.66 -8.90
CA ARG A 83 18.40 0.13 -9.47
C ARG A 83 18.13 -0.21 -10.92
N GLU A 84 19.19 -0.37 -11.72
CA GLU A 84 19.10 -0.67 -13.14
C GLU A 84 18.48 -2.04 -13.40
N GLN A 85 18.67 -2.99 -12.47
CA GLN A 85 18.15 -4.35 -12.54
C GLN A 85 16.77 -4.50 -11.89
N ALA A 86 16.34 -3.53 -11.08
CA ALA A 86 15.13 -3.64 -10.27
C ALA A 86 13.89 -4.00 -11.11
N ARG A 87 13.75 -3.39 -12.30
CA ARG A 87 12.63 -3.66 -13.22
C ARG A 87 12.51 -5.13 -13.61
N ASP A 88 13.64 -5.84 -13.79
CA ASP A 88 13.66 -7.26 -14.19
C ASP A 88 13.15 -8.19 -13.09
N HIS A 89 13.04 -7.70 -11.86
CA HIS A 89 12.55 -8.44 -10.70
C HIS A 89 11.07 -8.18 -10.43
N ILE A 90 10.43 -7.22 -11.12
CA ILE A 90 9.03 -6.86 -10.94
C ILE A 90 8.16 -7.70 -11.88
N LEU A 91 7.22 -8.47 -11.32
CA LEU A 91 6.14 -9.12 -12.08
C LEU A 91 5.15 -8.08 -12.61
N GLY A 92 4.82 -7.11 -11.80
CA GLY A 92 3.88 -6.05 -12.10
C GLY A 92 3.51 -5.21 -10.90
N TYR A 93 2.56 -4.31 -11.13
CA TYR A 93 2.02 -3.39 -10.15
C TYR A 93 0.53 -3.67 -9.91
N THR A 94 0.11 -3.50 -8.68
CA THR A 94 -1.30 -3.58 -8.29
C THR A 94 -1.64 -2.45 -7.30
N ILE A 95 -2.88 -2.38 -6.87
CA ILE A 95 -3.36 -1.42 -5.89
C ILE A 95 -3.42 -2.10 -4.53
N GLY A 96 -3.07 -1.40 -3.47
CA GLY A 96 -3.25 -1.87 -2.10
C GLY A 96 -3.88 -0.82 -1.19
N ASN A 97 -4.43 -1.31 -0.08
CA ASN A 97 -4.85 -0.49 1.06
C ASN A 97 -4.09 -0.96 2.29
N ASP A 98 -3.13 -0.15 2.77
CA ASP A 98 -2.44 -0.44 4.03
C ASP A 98 -3.30 -0.01 5.22
N VAL A 99 -4.38 -0.77 5.46
CA VAL A 99 -5.33 -0.49 6.54
C VAL A 99 -4.61 -0.49 7.88
N SER A 100 -4.94 0.51 8.71
CA SER A 100 -4.27 0.78 9.98
C SER A 100 -5.27 0.92 11.11
N ALA A 101 -4.99 0.26 12.24
CA ALA A 101 -5.64 0.52 13.54
C ALA A 101 -4.70 1.40 14.36
N ARG A 102 -4.89 2.73 14.31
CA ARG A 102 -3.91 3.70 14.82
C ARG A 102 -3.65 3.58 16.32
N ALA A 103 -4.68 3.27 17.11
CA ALA A 103 -4.52 3.03 18.55
C ALA A 103 -3.60 1.85 18.86
N LEU A 104 -3.56 0.83 18.01
CA LEU A 104 -2.64 -0.30 18.15
C LEU A 104 -1.29 -0.01 17.52
N GLN A 105 -1.23 0.72 16.40
CA GLN A 105 0.02 1.09 15.72
C GLN A 105 0.97 1.85 16.66
N PHE A 106 0.42 2.79 17.44
CA PHE A 106 1.21 3.63 18.34
C PHE A 106 1.23 3.16 19.79
N ARG A 107 0.71 1.96 20.07
CA ARG A 107 0.74 1.37 21.41
C ARG A 107 2.16 1.02 21.89
N GLY A 108 3.05 0.75 20.96
CA GLY A 108 4.46 0.42 21.20
C GLY A 108 5.36 0.98 20.08
N SER A 109 6.62 0.58 20.10
CA SER A 109 7.60 1.02 19.11
C SER A 109 7.45 0.32 17.75
N GLN A 110 6.72 -0.79 17.65
CA GLN A 110 6.54 -1.60 16.44
C GLN A 110 5.14 -1.44 15.89
N TRP A 111 5.01 -1.03 14.63
CA TRP A 111 3.72 -0.77 13.99
C TRP A 111 2.92 -2.03 13.66
N ILE A 112 3.58 -3.18 13.61
CA ILE A 112 3.01 -4.44 13.12
C ILE A 112 1.65 -4.77 13.74
N LEU A 113 1.44 -4.49 15.02
CA LEU A 113 0.19 -4.81 15.70
C LEU A 113 -1.00 -4.03 15.13
N GLY A 114 -0.80 -2.75 14.79
CA GLY A 114 -1.84 -1.92 14.18
C GLY A 114 -1.99 -2.11 12.66
N LYS A 115 -1.04 -2.77 12.03
CA LYS A 115 -0.95 -2.98 10.58
C LYS A 115 -1.33 -4.40 10.14
N SER A 116 -1.46 -5.37 11.06
CA SER A 116 -1.60 -6.80 10.75
C SER A 116 -2.85 -7.46 11.32
N LEU A 117 -3.94 -6.71 11.54
CA LEU A 117 -5.22 -7.33 11.80
C LEU A 117 -5.72 -8.07 10.55
N ASP A 118 -6.67 -9.00 10.73
CA ASP A 118 -7.21 -9.78 9.62
C ASP A 118 -7.77 -8.88 8.52
N ASN A 119 -7.42 -9.15 7.26
CA ASN A 119 -7.84 -8.41 6.07
C ASN A 119 -7.33 -6.95 5.99
N PHE A 120 -6.25 -6.59 6.68
CA PHE A 120 -5.70 -5.23 6.69
C PHE A 120 -4.72 -4.93 5.54
N ALA A 121 -4.56 -5.85 4.60
CA ALA A 121 -3.79 -5.66 3.36
C ALA A 121 -4.62 -6.05 2.13
N PRO A 122 -5.77 -5.40 1.86
CA PRO A 122 -6.46 -5.61 0.60
C PRO A 122 -5.57 -5.23 -0.58
N ILE A 123 -5.53 -6.10 -1.61
CA ILE A 123 -4.82 -5.85 -2.88
C ILE A 123 -5.68 -6.19 -4.08
N GLY A 124 -5.35 -5.64 -5.23
CA GLY A 124 -6.01 -5.94 -6.50
C GLY A 124 -6.59 -4.73 -7.23
N PRO A 125 -7.55 -4.91 -8.16
CA PRO A 125 -8.08 -6.21 -8.62
C PRO A 125 -7.20 -6.91 -9.66
N THR A 126 -6.22 -6.22 -10.27
CA THR A 126 -5.39 -6.72 -11.36
C THR A 126 -3.92 -6.44 -11.09
N ILE A 127 -3.04 -7.22 -11.73
CA ILE A 127 -1.61 -6.96 -11.79
C ILE A 127 -1.28 -6.51 -13.22
N VAL A 128 -0.69 -5.33 -13.37
CA VAL A 128 -0.28 -4.76 -14.64
C VAL A 128 1.23 -4.84 -14.77
N SER A 129 1.71 -5.34 -15.92
CA SER A 129 3.15 -5.50 -16.14
C SER A 129 3.87 -4.14 -16.15
N PRO A 130 5.18 -4.09 -15.84
CA PRO A 130 5.93 -2.84 -15.95
C PRO A 130 5.95 -2.25 -17.37
N ASP A 131 5.79 -3.09 -18.40
CA ASP A 131 5.78 -2.64 -19.81
C ASP A 131 4.45 -1.98 -20.22
N ASP A 132 3.37 -2.31 -19.54
CA ASP A 132 2.02 -1.80 -19.83
C ASP A 132 1.60 -0.68 -18.85
N PHE A 133 2.44 -0.33 -17.87
CA PHE A 133 2.14 0.66 -16.83
C PHE A 133 2.95 1.95 -16.99
N ASP A 134 2.24 3.06 -17.20
CA ASP A 134 2.83 4.40 -17.26
C ASP A 134 2.94 5.00 -15.84
N PHE A 135 3.99 4.61 -15.12
CA PHE A 135 4.25 5.10 -13.76
C PHE A 135 4.35 6.63 -13.70
N ASP A 136 4.97 7.24 -14.71
CA ASP A 136 5.31 8.66 -14.69
C ASP A 136 4.09 9.58 -14.76
N ASN A 137 3.03 9.13 -15.42
CA ASN A 137 1.79 9.88 -15.54
C ASN A 137 0.67 9.35 -14.63
N ALA A 138 0.91 8.26 -13.91
CA ALA A 138 -0.12 7.64 -13.08
C ALA A 138 -0.49 8.50 -11.86
N THR A 139 -1.78 8.52 -11.57
CA THR A 139 -2.37 9.18 -10.40
C THR A 139 -3.07 8.13 -9.53
N ILE A 140 -2.86 8.22 -8.23
CA ILE A 140 -3.61 7.48 -7.22
C ILE A 140 -4.70 8.38 -6.64
N THR A 141 -5.90 7.84 -6.46
CA THR A 141 -7.03 8.52 -5.82
C THR A 141 -7.71 7.57 -4.86
N THR A 142 -7.87 7.97 -3.60
CA THR A 142 -8.65 7.24 -2.59
C THR A 142 -9.93 7.99 -2.28
N THR A 143 -11.05 7.28 -2.27
CA THR A 143 -12.34 7.80 -1.83
C THR A 143 -12.91 6.99 -0.68
N VAL A 144 -13.62 7.66 0.23
CA VAL A 144 -14.43 7.01 1.27
C VAL A 144 -15.87 7.45 1.06
N ASN A 145 -16.77 6.49 0.85
CA ASN A 145 -18.19 6.73 0.55
C ASN A 145 -18.39 7.71 -0.63
N GLY A 146 -17.48 7.66 -1.62
CA GLY A 146 -17.51 8.52 -2.80
C GLY A 146 -16.86 9.90 -2.62
N GLU A 147 -16.47 10.30 -1.41
CA GLU A 147 -15.72 11.53 -1.17
C GLU A 147 -14.23 11.32 -1.35
N ILE A 148 -13.58 12.15 -2.19
CA ILE A 148 -12.12 12.08 -2.39
C ILE A 148 -11.41 12.48 -1.09
N ARG A 149 -10.52 11.62 -0.63
CA ARG A 149 -9.68 11.78 0.56
C ARG A 149 -8.20 11.97 0.22
N GLN A 150 -7.70 11.17 -0.72
CA GLN A 150 -6.32 11.24 -1.19
C GLN A 150 -6.29 11.41 -2.70
N GLN A 151 -5.37 12.23 -3.21
CA GLN A 151 -5.08 12.32 -4.64
C GLN A 151 -3.65 12.81 -4.84
N ALA A 152 -2.82 12.01 -5.54
CA ALA A 152 -1.43 12.33 -5.81
C ALA A 152 -0.95 11.68 -7.12
N LYS A 153 0.10 12.26 -7.72
CA LYS A 153 0.85 11.57 -8.78
C LYS A 153 1.83 10.58 -8.13
N LEU A 154 2.00 9.40 -8.72
CA LEU A 154 2.98 8.41 -8.20
C LEU A 154 4.42 8.93 -8.25
N GLN A 155 4.71 9.83 -9.17
CA GLN A 155 6.01 10.51 -9.24
C GLN A 155 6.37 11.35 -8.00
N GLN A 156 5.41 11.68 -7.13
CA GLN A 156 5.65 12.39 -5.88
C GLN A 156 6.24 11.51 -4.77
N MET A 157 6.36 10.19 -5.02
CA MET A 157 7.11 9.30 -4.12
C MET A 157 8.56 9.79 -3.96
N MET A 158 9.05 9.80 -2.72
CA MET A 158 10.45 10.10 -2.39
C MET A 158 11.37 8.96 -2.85
N PHE A 159 10.97 7.73 -2.54
CA PHE A 159 11.65 6.51 -2.97
C PHE A 159 10.77 5.81 -4.01
N LYS A 160 11.25 5.77 -5.26
CA LYS A 160 10.55 5.11 -6.37
C LYS A 160 10.74 3.59 -6.31
N PRO A 161 9.96 2.79 -7.07
CA PRO A 161 10.02 1.33 -7.02
C PRO A 161 11.42 0.73 -7.17
N ASP A 162 12.27 1.31 -8.02
CA ASP A 162 13.65 0.89 -8.22
C ASP A 162 14.53 1.10 -6.98
N ALA A 163 14.41 2.26 -6.35
CA ALA A 163 15.11 2.59 -5.11
C ALA A 163 14.65 1.72 -3.93
N ILE A 164 13.36 1.42 -3.85
CA ILE A 164 12.80 0.54 -2.82
C ILE A 164 13.36 -0.87 -2.97
N ILE A 165 13.34 -1.44 -4.19
CA ILE A 165 13.88 -2.78 -4.46
C ILE A 165 15.37 -2.85 -4.15
N GLU A 166 16.16 -1.85 -4.61
CA GLU A 166 17.58 -1.76 -4.30
C GLU A 166 17.80 -1.79 -2.78
N PHE A 167 17.14 -0.90 -2.04
CA PHE A 167 17.32 -0.77 -0.60
C PHE A 167 16.90 -2.05 0.14
N VAL A 168 15.69 -2.54 -0.09
CA VAL A 168 15.17 -3.74 0.60
C VAL A 168 16.02 -4.95 0.32
N SER A 169 16.44 -5.15 -0.95
CA SER A 169 17.22 -6.32 -1.33
C SER A 169 18.64 -6.36 -0.77
N GLN A 170 19.18 -5.25 -0.26
CA GLN A 170 20.44 -5.23 0.47
C GLN A 170 20.36 -5.99 1.80
N TYR A 171 19.21 -6.01 2.43
CA TYR A 171 19.01 -6.61 3.77
C TYR A 171 18.16 -7.87 3.72
N ILE A 172 17.10 -7.89 2.91
CA ILE A 172 16.13 -8.98 2.80
C ILE A 172 16.23 -9.60 1.41
N THR A 173 16.41 -10.91 1.30
CA THR A 173 16.32 -11.60 0.01
C THR A 173 14.87 -11.62 -0.44
N LEU A 174 14.56 -10.91 -1.52
CA LEU A 174 13.24 -10.91 -2.12
C LEU A 174 12.93 -12.27 -2.75
N GLN A 175 11.71 -12.75 -2.57
CA GLN A 175 11.23 -14.00 -3.13
C GLN A 175 10.19 -13.72 -4.22
N GLU A 176 10.08 -14.64 -5.18
CA GLU A 176 8.96 -14.60 -6.12
C GLU A 176 7.63 -14.67 -5.36
N GLY A 177 6.74 -13.76 -5.67
CA GLY A 177 5.46 -13.60 -5.00
C GLY A 177 5.45 -12.66 -3.80
N ASP A 178 6.59 -12.16 -3.33
CA ASP A 178 6.61 -11.10 -2.34
C ASP A 178 5.90 -9.84 -2.87
N ILE A 179 5.24 -9.12 -1.98
CA ILE A 179 4.60 -7.85 -2.29
C ILE A 179 5.19 -6.73 -1.44
N ILE A 180 5.33 -5.54 -2.06
CA ILE A 180 5.86 -4.36 -1.38
C ILE A 180 4.85 -3.22 -1.55
N PHE A 181 4.23 -2.79 -0.46
CA PHE A 181 3.46 -1.56 -0.36
C PHE A 181 4.42 -0.38 -0.37
N THR A 182 4.17 0.62 -1.20
CA THR A 182 5.16 1.67 -1.50
C THR A 182 4.97 2.96 -0.73
N GLY A 183 4.02 3.01 0.19
CA GLY A 183 3.67 4.22 0.95
C GLY A 183 2.51 4.99 0.34
N THR A 184 1.85 5.75 1.20
CA THR A 184 0.61 6.48 0.91
C THR A 184 0.85 8.00 0.84
N PRO A 185 0.12 8.76 -0.01
CA PRO A 185 0.13 10.22 0.00
C PRO A 185 -0.70 10.79 1.17
N SER A 186 -0.69 12.12 1.33
CA SER A 186 -1.54 12.83 2.28
C SER A 186 -3.04 12.59 2.07
N GLY A 187 -3.83 12.84 3.10
CA GLY A 187 -5.29 12.68 3.09
C GLY A 187 -5.79 11.51 3.94
N VAL A 188 -4.90 10.86 4.70
CA VAL A 188 -5.30 9.88 5.74
C VAL A 188 -6.03 10.58 6.88
N VAL A 189 -6.73 9.81 7.73
CA VAL A 189 -7.42 10.39 8.90
C VAL A 189 -6.44 10.83 9.98
N LEU A 190 -5.36 10.09 10.17
CA LEU A 190 -4.33 10.39 11.17
C LEU A 190 -3.82 11.84 11.08
N GLY A 191 -3.70 12.50 12.23
CA GLY A 191 -3.15 13.85 12.32
C GLY A 191 -4.19 14.93 12.06
N LYS A 192 -3.96 15.78 11.05
CA LYS A 192 -4.77 17.00 10.82
C LYS A 192 -6.22 16.72 10.38
N ASN A 193 -6.51 15.55 9.85
CA ASN A 193 -7.79 15.23 9.23
C ASN A 193 -8.79 14.53 10.14
N GLU A 194 -8.39 14.13 11.35
CA GLU A 194 -9.28 13.42 12.29
C GLU A 194 -10.59 14.18 12.54
N LYS A 195 -10.51 15.46 12.79
CA LYS A 195 -11.69 16.29 13.03
C LYS A 195 -12.58 16.50 11.79
N ARG A 196 -11.96 16.42 10.60
CA ARG A 196 -12.65 16.63 9.33
C ARG A 196 -13.37 15.37 8.86
N TYR A 197 -12.71 14.23 8.94
CA TYR A 197 -13.17 12.99 8.31
C TYR A 197 -13.74 11.98 9.30
N GLY A 198 -13.20 11.94 10.53
CA GLY A 198 -13.46 10.86 11.47
C GLY A 198 -12.85 9.52 11.00
N TRP A 199 -12.68 8.62 11.94
CA TRP A 199 -12.15 7.27 11.68
C TRP A 199 -13.15 6.43 10.86
N LEU A 200 -12.62 5.44 10.12
CA LEU A 200 -13.48 4.47 9.42
C LEU A 200 -14.31 3.67 10.41
N LYS A 201 -15.55 3.40 10.03
CA LYS A 201 -16.54 2.68 10.83
C LYS A 201 -17.28 1.63 10.00
N SER A 202 -18.01 0.77 10.66
CA SER A 202 -18.86 -0.21 9.99
C SER A 202 -19.86 0.47 9.05
N GLY A 203 -19.96 -0.02 7.82
CA GLY A 203 -20.76 0.53 6.73
C GLY A 203 -19.97 1.37 5.73
N ASP A 204 -18.75 1.79 6.07
CA ASP A 204 -17.92 2.57 5.14
C ASP A 204 -17.41 1.72 3.97
N THR A 205 -17.25 2.37 2.82
CA THR A 205 -16.66 1.80 1.61
C THR A 205 -15.46 2.63 1.20
N VAL A 206 -14.29 1.99 1.11
CA VAL A 206 -13.07 2.60 0.60
C VAL A 206 -12.83 2.14 -0.83
N SER A 207 -12.58 3.07 -1.75
CA SER A 207 -12.22 2.79 -3.13
C SER A 207 -10.91 3.49 -3.46
N ILE A 208 -9.94 2.74 -3.98
CA ILE A 208 -8.62 3.25 -4.36
C ILE A 208 -8.43 2.96 -5.84
N SER A 209 -8.22 4.01 -6.63
CA SER A 209 -8.00 3.92 -8.08
C SER A 209 -6.59 4.35 -8.42
N ILE A 210 -5.93 3.60 -9.30
CA ILE A 210 -4.67 4.03 -9.94
C ILE A 210 -4.88 3.99 -11.44
N SER A 211 -4.59 5.12 -12.11
CA SER A 211 -4.70 5.20 -13.57
C SER A 211 -3.81 4.14 -14.23
N GLY A 212 -4.38 3.39 -15.17
CA GLY A 212 -3.71 2.27 -15.86
C GLY A 212 -3.77 0.93 -15.15
N ILE A 213 -4.25 0.85 -13.88
CA ILE A 213 -4.40 -0.42 -13.14
C ILE A 213 -5.87 -0.78 -12.92
N GLY A 214 -6.68 0.18 -12.42
CA GLY A 214 -8.09 -0.07 -12.09
C GLY A 214 -8.51 0.51 -10.76
N THR A 215 -9.44 -0.18 -10.07
CA THR A 215 -9.99 0.26 -8.78
C THR A 215 -10.12 -0.90 -7.81
N LEU A 216 -9.49 -0.80 -6.67
CA LEU A 216 -9.66 -1.67 -5.50
C LEU A 216 -10.80 -1.13 -4.65
N VAL A 217 -11.77 -1.96 -4.29
CA VAL A 217 -12.92 -1.57 -3.46
C VAL A 217 -13.07 -2.55 -2.32
N ASN A 218 -13.21 -2.07 -1.09
CA ASN A 218 -13.50 -2.89 0.08
C ASN A 218 -14.53 -2.22 0.98
N GLN A 219 -15.39 -3.03 1.60
CA GLN A 219 -16.33 -2.59 2.62
C GLN A 219 -15.80 -2.90 4.02
N PHE A 220 -16.04 -1.97 4.94
CA PHE A 220 -15.70 -2.09 6.35
C PHE A 220 -16.95 -2.51 7.14
N LYS A 221 -16.89 -3.61 7.90
CA LYS A 221 -18.04 -4.15 8.67
C LYS A 221 -17.63 -4.67 10.04
#